data_1176e3d80a4f502c02d605146fedaced
#
_entry.id   1176e3d80a4f502c02d605146fedaced
#
_cell.length_a   1.000
_cell.length_b   1.000
_cell.length_c   1.000
_cell.angle_alpha   90.00
_cell.angle_beta   90.00
_cell.angle_gamma   90.00
#
_symmetry.space_group_name_H-M   'P 1'
#
loop_
_entity.id
_entity.type
_entity.pdbx_description
1 polymer ?
#
loop_
_entity_poly.entity_id
_entity_poly.type
_entity_poly.pdbx_seq_one_letter_code
_entity_poly.pdbx_strand_id
1 'polypeptide(L)'
;MPFILITSLFFLWGFAHAILNVLNKHFQEILDITKTHSAFIQMTMYMGYFIMAIPAGFFISRFGYRRGVVFGLLLYGVGSLLFIPGQHYLSFNLFLFALFVIGCGLTFLETAANPYATELGAKETAASRLNFAQSFNGLGCICAPVLAGLLLFSKDGQTGSGNVALPYILSLIHISEPT
;
A
#
# COMPACT_ATOMS: atom_id res chain seq x y z
N MET A 1 6.17 17.92 -13.89
CA MET A 1 6.12 16.44 -13.97
C MET A 1 6.49 15.73 -12.64
N PRO A 2 7.66 15.93 -11.98
CA PRO A 2 8.01 15.14 -10.77
C PRO A 2 7.02 15.29 -9.61
N PHE A 3 6.45 16.47 -9.40
CA PHE A 3 5.50 16.72 -8.32
C PHE A 3 4.18 15.95 -8.48
N ILE A 4 3.68 15.82 -9.71
CA ILE A 4 2.47 15.03 -10.02
C ILE A 4 2.71 13.54 -9.68
N LEU A 5 3.87 13.01 -10.07
CA LEU A 5 4.24 11.62 -9.77
C LEU A 5 4.30 11.37 -8.25
N ILE A 6 4.91 12.29 -7.50
CA ILE A 6 4.96 12.16 -6.04
C ILE A 6 3.56 12.25 -5.42
N THR A 7 2.73 13.18 -5.88
CA THR A 7 1.35 13.32 -5.39
C THR A 7 0.52 12.06 -5.66
N SER A 8 0.69 11.44 -6.83
CA SER A 8 0.03 10.16 -7.13
C SER A 8 0.54 9.00 -6.25
N LEU A 9 1.83 8.99 -5.89
CA LEU A 9 2.36 8.02 -4.92
C LEU A 9 1.72 8.17 -3.53
N PHE A 10 1.50 9.41 -3.08
CA PHE A 10 0.79 9.66 -1.83
C PHE A 10 -0.66 9.15 -1.86
N PHE A 11 -1.36 9.37 -2.98
CA PHE A 11 -2.71 8.82 -3.18
C PHE A 11 -2.71 7.28 -3.09
N LEU A 12 -1.81 6.62 -3.82
CA LEU A 12 -1.70 5.17 -3.84
C LEU A 12 -1.30 4.60 -2.47
N TRP A 13 -0.44 5.28 -1.75
CA TRP A 13 -0.08 4.90 -0.39
C TRP A 13 -1.28 4.95 0.56
N GLY A 14 -2.06 6.06 0.56
CA GLY A 14 -3.30 6.16 1.34
C GLY A 14 -4.31 5.08 0.95
N PHE A 15 -4.45 4.82 -0.35
CA PHE A 15 -5.30 3.77 -0.88
C PHE A 15 -4.88 2.38 -0.37
N ALA A 16 -3.58 2.05 -0.45
CA ALA A 16 -3.05 0.76 0.01
C ALA A 16 -3.26 0.53 1.51
N HIS A 17 -3.11 1.58 2.34
CA HIS A 17 -3.38 1.50 3.77
C HIS A 17 -4.85 1.29 4.09
N ALA A 18 -5.73 2.04 3.43
CA ALA A 18 -7.16 1.97 3.71
C ALA A 18 -7.79 0.66 3.22
N ILE A 19 -7.33 0.13 2.07
CA ILE A 19 -7.83 -1.14 1.55
C ILE A 19 -7.48 -2.31 2.48
N LEU A 20 -6.37 -2.24 3.21
CA LEU A 20 -5.99 -3.25 4.19
C LEU A 20 -7.07 -3.44 5.26
N ASN A 21 -7.69 -2.35 5.73
CA ASN A 21 -8.74 -2.42 6.75
C ASN A 21 -10.00 -3.12 6.21
N VAL A 22 -10.34 -2.88 4.95
CA VAL A 22 -11.49 -3.54 4.29
C VAL A 22 -11.20 -5.01 4.09
N LEU A 23 -10.00 -5.34 3.62
CA LEU A 23 -9.56 -6.73 3.43
C LEU A 23 -9.47 -7.50 4.75
N ASN A 24 -9.05 -6.85 5.83
CA ASN A 24 -9.02 -7.47 7.14
C ASN A 24 -10.42 -7.95 7.55
N LYS A 25 -11.46 -7.12 7.35
CA LYS A 25 -12.84 -7.51 7.60
C LYS A 25 -13.28 -8.67 6.70
N HIS A 26 -12.95 -8.60 5.42
CA HIS A 26 -13.26 -9.66 4.44
C HIS A 26 -12.58 -11.00 4.80
N PHE A 27 -11.33 -10.98 5.27
CA PHE A 27 -10.64 -12.17 5.75
C PHE A 27 -11.28 -12.76 6.99
N GLN A 28 -11.78 -11.93 7.92
CA GLN A 28 -12.52 -12.40 9.08
C GLN A 28 -13.75 -13.19 8.66
N GLU A 29 -14.48 -12.72 7.65
CA GLU A 29 -15.72 -13.33 7.18
C GLU A 29 -15.49 -14.62 6.38
N ILE A 30 -14.48 -14.65 5.49
CA ILE A 30 -14.22 -15.81 4.61
C ILE A 30 -13.47 -16.93 5.32
N LEU A 31 -12.46 -16.59 6.11
CA LEU A 31 -11.58 -17.57 6.76
C LEU A 31 -12.05 -17.94 8.16
N ASP A 32 -13.20 -17.39 8.61
CA ASP A 32 -13.74 -17.58 9.96
C ASP A 32 -12.68 -17.41 11.05
N ILE A 33 -11.80 -16.40 10.85
CA ILE A 33 -10.71 -16.13 11.78
C ILE A 33 -11.17 -15.27 12.96
N THR A 34 -10.64 -15.58 14.13
CA THR A 34 -10.92 -14.80 15.33
C THR A 34 -10.38 -13.37 15.22
N LYS A 35 -10.93 -12.44 16.02
CA LYS A 35 -10.42 -11.06 16.11
C LYS A 35 -8.93 -11.01 16.45
N THR A 36 -8.44 -11.98 17.21
CA THR A 36 -7.02 -12.10 17.56
C THR A 36 -6.17 -12.42 16.33
N HIS A 37 -6.58 -13.37 15.50
CA HIS A 37 -5.88 -13.66 14.23
C HIS A 37 -5.93 -12.47 13.26
N SER A 38 -7.03 -11.75 13.24
CA SER A 38 -7.15 -10.52 12.44
C SER A 38 -6.17 -9.41 12.89
N ALA A 39 -5.85 -9.33 14.17
CA ALA A 39 -4.82 -8.40 14.66
C ALA A 39 -3.42 -8.71 14.10
N PHE A 40 -3.10 -9.98 13.82
CA PHE A 40 -1.84 -10.36 13.19
C PHE A 40 -1.67 -9.77 11.78
N ILE A 41 -2.76 -9.53 11.06
CA ILE A 41 -2.74 -8.89 9.73
C ILE A 41 -2.10 -7.50 9.82
N GLN A 42 -2.61 -6.66 10.72
CA GLN A 42 -2.05 -5.32 10.91
C GLN A 42 -0.67 -5.37 11.55
N MET A 43 -0.47 -6.22 12.55
CA MET A 43 0.83 -6.41 13.21
C MET A 43 1.92 -6.78 12.21
N THR A 44 1.65 -7.70 11.30
CA THR A 44 2.61 -8.16 10.28
C THR A 44 3.00 -7.04 9.33
N MET A 45 2.03 -6.25 8.86
CA MET A 45 2.30 -5.11 8.02
C MET A 45 3.15 -4.05 8.73
N TYR A 46 2.77 -3.66 9.96
CA TYR A 46 3.54 -2.68 10.74
C TYR A 46 4.92 -3.21 11.16
N MET A 47 5.08 -4.53 11.32
CA MET A 47 6.39 -5.15 11.54
C MET A 47 7.30 -4.97 10.31
N GLY A 48 6.75 -5.07 9.09
CA GLY A 48 7.46 -4.72 7.85
C GLY A 48 7.95 -3.26 7.88
N TYR A 49 7.09 -2.33 8.30
CA TYR A 49 7.45 -0.93 8.50
C TYR A 49 8.60 -0.77 9.51
N PHE A 50 8.46 -1.38 10.66
CA PHE A 50 9.45 -1.27 11.74
C PHE A 50 10.82 -1.81 11.34
N ILE A 51 10.86 -3.02 10.77
CA ILE A 51 12.11 -3.67 10.37
C ILE A 51 12.78 -2.91 9.22
N MET A 52 12.00 -2.42 8.25
CA MET A 52 12.54 -1.75 7.06
C MET A 52 12.82 -0.26 7.22
N ALA A 53 12.39 0.38 8.30
CA ALA A 53 12.59 1.82 8.51
C ALA A 53 14.06 2.24 8.42
N ILE A 54 14.95 1.55 9.15
CA ILE A 54 16.38 1.84 9.15
C ILE A 54 17.06 1.43 7.84
N PRO A 55 16.87 0.20 7.31
CA PRO A 55 17.41 -0.19 6.00
C PRO A 55 16.97 0.74 4.85
N ALA A 56 15.71 1.14 4.83
CA ALA A 56 15.19 2.06 3.79
C ALA A 56 15.88 3.42 3.86
N GLY A 57 16.01 4.01 5.05
CA GLY A 57 16.72 5.28 5.25
C GLY A 57 18.18 5.19 4.79
N PHE A 58 18.89 4.13 5.19
CA PHE A 58 20.28 3.90 4.77
C PHE A 58 20.40 3.70 3.25
N PHE A 59 19.51 2.92 2.66
CA PHE A 59 19.49 2.70 1.21
C PHE A 59 19.28 4.01 0.45
N ILE A 60 18.28 4.81 0.86
CA ILE A 60 17.92 6.07 0.20
C ILE A 60 19.04 7.09 0.34
N SER A 61 19.68 7.19 1.51
CA SER A 61 20.81 8.09 1.73
C SER A 61 22.01 7.76 0.82
N ARG A 62 22.22 6.48 0.51
CA ARG A 62 23.34 6.03 -0.35
C ARG A 62 23.02 6.06 -1.84
N PHE A 63 21.80 5.68 -2.24
CA PHE A 63 21.42 5.46 -3.63
C PHE A 63 20.46 6.52 -4.19
N GLY A 64 19.97 7.41 -3.34
CA GLY A 64 19.06 8.50 -3.68
C GLY A 64 17.58 8.11 -3.74
N TYR A 65 16.72 9.11 -3.71
CA TYR A 65 15.25 8.96 -3.62
C TYR A 65 14.65 8.16 -4.79
N ARG A 66 15.10 8.42 -6.02
CA ARG A 66 14.58 7.74 -7.22
C ARG A 66 14.72 6.22 -7.14
N ARG A 67 15.90 5.74 -6.72
CA ARG A 67 16.14 4.30 -6.59
C ARG A 67 15.37 3.72 -5.40
N GLY A 68 15.22 4.49 -4.33
CA GLY A 68 14.39 4.13 -3.19
C GLY A 68 12.92 3.91 -3.58
N VAL A 69 12.35 4.83 -4.37
CA VAL A 69 10.98 4.70 -4.90
C VAL A 69 10.84 3.47 -5.78
N VAL A 70 11.74 3.27 -6.74
CA VAL A 70 11.69 2.10 -7.65
C VAL A 70 11.78 0.79 -6.86
N PHE A 71 12.66 0.70 -5.87
CA PHE A 71 12.79 -0.48 -5.02
C PHE A 71 11.55 -0.72 -4.17
N GLY A 72 10.97 0.35 -3.60
CA GLY A 72 9.70 0.28 -2.86
C GLY A 72 8.54 -0.22 -3.72
N LEU A 73 8.44 0.28 -4.97
CA LEU A 73 7.43 -0.17 -5.94
C LEU A 73 7.60 -1.64 -6.32
N LEU A 74 8.85 -2.10 -6.50
CA LEU A 74 9.13 -3.50 -6.79
C LEU A 74 8.71 -4.40 -5.62
N LEU A 75 9.04 -4.05 -4.38
CA LEU A 75 8.60 -4.79 -3.19
C LEU A 75 7.08 -4.81 -3.06
N TYR A 76 6.43 -3.66 -3.25
CA TYR A 76 4.98 -3.55 -3.25
C TYR A 76 4.35 -4.44 -4.32
N GLY A 77 4.90 -4.40 -5.55
CA GLY A 77 4.46 -5.24 -6.68
C GLY A 77 4.60 -6.73 -6.39
N VAL A 78 5.75 -7.16 -5.90
CA VAL A 78 5.98 -8.57 -5.51
C VAL A 78 5.01 -8.99 -4.42
N GLY A 79 4.84 -8.17 -3.37
CA GLY A 79 3.87 -8.45 -2.30
C GLY A 79 2.43 -8.56 -2.83
N SER A 80 2.03 -7.67 -3.75
CA SER A 80 0.71 -7.71 -4.38
C SER A 80 0.50 -8.97 -5.24
N LEU A 81 1.51 -9.42 -5.96
CA LEU A 81 1.46 -10.66 -6.75
C LEU A 81 1.38 -11.91 -5.87
N LEU A 82 1.95 -11.89 -4.66
CA LEU A 82 1.85 -12.99 -3.70
C LEU A 82 0.42 -13.21 -3.17
N PHE A 83 -0.48 -12.23 -3.33
CA PHE A 83 -1.90 -12.44 -3.02
C PHE A 83 -2.57 -13.46 -3.95
N ILE A 84 -2.12 -13.58 -5.20
CA ILE A 84 -2.70 -14.53 -6.17
C ILE A 84 -2.58 -15.99 -5.67
N PRO A 85 -1.37 -16.51 -5.38
CA PRO A 85 -1.24 -17.84 -4.81
C PRO A 85 -1.84 -17.94 -3.40
N GLY A 86 -1.79 -16.86 -2.60
CA GLY A 86 -2.43 -16.80 -1.29
C GLY A 86 -3.93 -17.06 -1.35
N GLN A 87 -4.63 -16.50 -2.32
CA GLN A 87 -6.04 -16.73 -2.56
C GLN A 87 -6.30 -18.14 -3.10
N HIS A 88 -5.45 -18.65 -4.00
CA HIS A 88 -5.63 -19.99 -4.59
C HIS A 88 -5.49 -21.11 -3.53
N TYR A 89 -4.52 -20.99 -2.64
CA TYR A 89 -4.27 -21.97 -1.58
C TYR A 89 -5.03 -21.70 -0.28
N LEU A 90 -5.77 -20.59 -0.18
CA LEU A 90 -6.44 -20.11 1.04
C LEU A 90 -5.53 -20.15 2.28
N SER A 91 -4.26 -19.83 2.09
CA SER A 91 -3.24 -19.92 3.13
C SER A 91 -3.09 -18.60 3.86
N PHE A 92 -3.53 -18.54 5.12
CA PHE A 92 -3.40 -17.36 5.98
C PHE A 92 -1.94 -16.90 6.14
N ASN A 93 -1.00 -17.85 6.28
CA ASN A 93 0.43 -17.53 6.43
C ASN A 93 1.00 -16.87 5.16
N LEU A 94 0.56 -17.29 3.98
CA LEU A 94 0.99 -16.68 2.73
C LEU A 94 0.44 -15.25 2.57
N PHE A 95 -0.79 -15.01 3.02
CA PHE A 95 -1.35 -13.66 3.09
C PHE A 95 -0.55 -12.77 4.05
N LEU A 96 -0.20 -13.26 5.24
CA LEU A 96 0.64 -12.51 6.18
C LEU A 96 2.00 -12.17 5.57
N PHE A 97 2.65 -13.14 4.90
CA PHE A 97 3.93 -12.90 4.25
C PHE A 97 3.82 -11.86 3.13
N ALA A 98 2.77 -11.92 2.30
CA ALA A 98 2.50 -10.93 1.27
C ALA A 98 2.33 -9.52 1.87
N LEU A 99 1.58 -9.38 2.96
CA LEU A 99 1.39 -8.11 3.68
C LEU A 99 2.69 -7.58 4.29
N PHE A 100 3.53 -8.47 4.81
CA PHE A 100 4.87 -8.09 5.30
C PHE A 100 5.70 -7.47 4.19
N VAL A 101 5.75 -8.10 3.02
CA VAL A 101 6.49 -7.60 1.85
C VAL A 101 5.92 -6.27 1.36
N ILE A 102 4.59 -6.12 1.34
CA ILE A 102 3.92 -4.85 1.03
C ILE A 102 4.33 -3.78 2.04
N GLY A 103 4.29 -4.08 3.34
CA GLY A 103 4.72 -3.16 4.40
C GLY A 103 6.16 -2.69 4.22
N CYS A 104 7.08 -3.60 3.86
CA CYS A 104 8.46 -3.25 3.51
C CYS A 104 8.51 -2.28 2.31
N GLY A 105 7.76 -2.54 1.24
CA GLY A 105 7.68 -1.68 0.06
C GLY A 105 7.14 -0.29 0.38
N LEU A 106 6.05 -0.22 1.14
CA LEU A 106 5.44 1.05 1.56
C LEU A 106 6.39 1.89 2.42
N THR A 107 7.22 1.25 3.27
CA THR A 107 8.24 1.94 4.05
C THR A 107 9.26 2.66 3.16
N PHE A 108 9.75 1.99 2.11
CA PHE A 108 10.64 2.62 1.13
C PHE A 108 9.97 3.80 0.42
N LEU A 109 8.72 3.64 0.01
CA LEU A 109 7.97 4.70 -0.66
C LEU A 109 7.78 5.91 0.24
N GLU A 110 7.37 5.71 1.48
CA GLU A 110 7.15 6.76 2.46
C GLU A 110 8.45 7.49 2.80
N THR A 111 9.51 6.75 3.11
CA THR A 111 10.82 7.30 3.47
C THR A 111 11.43 8.11 2.33
N ALA A 112 11.14 7.76 1.07
CA ALA A 112 11.61 8.48 -0.10
C ALA A 112 10.69 9.66 -0.48
N ALA A 113 9.37 9.47 -0.45
CA ALA A 113 8.41 10.43 -0.99
C ALA A 113 8.28 11.70 -0.14
N ASN A 114 8.29 11.58 1.20
CA ASN A 114 8.16 12.71 2.10
C ASN A 114 9.30 13.75 1.92
N PRO A 115 10.59 13.39 2.05
CA PRO A 115 11.68 14.34 1.81
C PRO A 115 11.72 14.83 0.36
N TYR A 116 11.47 13.95 -0.61
CA TYR A 116 11.49 14.32 -2.01
C TYR A 116 10.43 15.37 -2.37
N ALA A 117 9.22 15.27 -1.82
CA ALA A 117 8.18 16.29 -1.98
C ALA A 117 8.61 17.66 -1.47
N THR A 118 9.40 17.71 -0.39
CA THR A 118 9.92 18.96 0.17
C THR A 118 11.08 19.56 -0.63
N GLU A 119 11.85 18.73 -1.33
CA GLU A 119 13.01 19.16 -2.14
C GLU A 119 12.64 19.62 -3.57
N LEU A 120 11.42 19.34 -4.05
CA LEU A 120 10.98 19.65 -5.42
C LEU A 120 10.70 21.13 -5.71
N GLY A 121 11.27 22.08 -4.97
CA GLY A 121 11.08 23.52 -5.23
C GLY A 121 11.66 24.40 -4.13
N ALA A 122 11.18 25.65 -4.06
CA ALA A 122 11.66 26.61 -3.08
C ALA A 122 11.41 26.12 -1.64
N LYS A 123 12.38 26.37 -0.74
CA LYS A 123 12.30 25.94 0.68
C LYS A 123 11.12 26.55 1.41
N GLU A 124 10.76 27.79 1.06
CA GLU A 124 9.66 28.55 1.67
C GLU A 124 8.29 27.90 1.46
N THR A 125 8.13 27.13 0.37
CA THR A 125 6.87 26.43 0.03
C THR A 125 6.93 24.93 0.29
N ALA A 126 7.98 24.42 0.93
CA ALA A 126 8.17 22.98 1.19
C ALA A 126 7.02 22.37 1.99
N ALA A 127 6.60 23.03 3.08
CA ALA A 127 5.48 22.59 3.91
C ALA A 127 4.16 22.55 3.13
N SER A 128 3.88 23.57 2.31
CA SER A 128 2.65 23.62 1.49
C SER A 128 2.61 22.50 0.47
N ARG A 129 3.75 22.19 -0.18
CA ARG A 129 3.84 21.07 -1.13
C ARG A 129 3.61 19.73 -0.45
N LEU A 130 4.20 19.51 0.73
CA LEU A 130 4.00 18.29 1.49
C LEU A 130 2.54 18.15 1.94
N ASN A 131 1.94 19.21 2.48
CA ASN A 131 0.53 19.20 2.90
C ASN A 131 -0.40 18.93 1.72
N PHE A 132 -0.13 19.50 0.55
CA PHE A 132 -0.88 19.24 -0.67
C PHE A 132 -0.77 17.75 -1.09
N ALA A 133 0.43 17.20 -1.10
CA ALA A 133 0.63 15.79 -1.40
C ALA A 133 -0.09 14.87 -0.37
N GLN A 134 -0.02 15.21 0.92
CA GLN A 134 -0.74 14.49 1.99
C GLN A 134 -2.28 14.56 1.83
N SER A 135 -2.82 15.62 1.24
CA SER A 135 -4.27 15.68 0.94
C SER A 135 -4.69 14.60 -0.06
N PHE A 136 -3.82 14.27 -1.01
CA PHE A 136 -4.07 13.15 -1.94
C PHE A 136 -3.96 11.79 -1.26
N ASN A 137 -3.10 11.64 -0.24
CA ASN A 137 -3.11 10.46 0.61
C ASN A 137 -4.49 10.29 1.30
N GLY A 138 -5.03 11.37 1.87
CA GLY A 138 -6.38 11.38 2.43
C GLY A 138 -7.47 10.99 1.42
N LEU A 139 -7.39 11.50 0.18
CA LEU A 139 -8.30 11.09 -0.91
C LEU A 139 -8.17 9.58 -1.20
N GLY A 140 -6.96 9.04 -1.24
CA GLY A 140 -6.73 7.60 -1.39
C GLY A 140 -7.42 6.78 -0.29
N CYS A 141 -7.33 7.24 0.96
CA CYS A 141 -8.00 6.62 2.11
C CYS A 141 -9.53 6.62 1.99
N ILE A 142 -10.13 7.63 1.36
CA ILE A 142 -11.57 7.70 1.12
C ILE A 142 -11.99 6.81 -0.06
N CYS A 143 -11.21 6.84 -1.15
CA CYS A 143 -11.53 6.08 -2.36
C CYS A 143 -11.41 4.56 -2.15
N ALA A 144 -10.46 4.11 -1.34
CA ALA A 144 -10.18 2.69 -1.14
C ALA A 144 -11.38 1.89 -0.59
N PRO A 145 -12.05 2.30 0.51
CA PRO A 145 -13.23 1.58 1.00
C PRO A 145 -14.39 1.58 0.01
N VAL A 146 -14.58 2.68 -0.74
CA VAL A 146 -15.64 2.77 -1.74
C VAL A 146 -15.40 1.77 -2.87
N LEU A 147 -14.21 1.77 -3.44
CA LEU A 147 -13.85 0.84 -4.52
C LEU A 147 -13.83 -0.62 -4.03
N ALA A 148 -13.27 -0.87 -2.85
CA ALA A 148 -13.29 -2.20 -2.26
C ALA A 148 -14.72 -2.68 -1.98
N GLY A 149 -15.59 -1.81 -1.47
CA GLY A 149 -17.00 -2.10 -1.27
C GLY A 149 -17.70 -2.50 -2.57
N LEU A 150 -17.47 -1.76 -3.65
CA LEU A 150 -18.01 -2.06 -4.97
C LEU A 150 -17.46 -3.38 -5.55
N LEU A 151 -16.17 -3.68 -5.34
CA LEU A 151 -15.53 -4.87 -5.91
C LEU A 151 -15.77 -6.15 -5.10
N LEU A 152 -15.83 -6.04 -3.77
CA LEU A 152 -15.93 -7.19 -2.87
C LEU A 152 -17.37 -7.53 -2.48
N PHE A 153 -18.25 -6.52 -2.39
CA PHE A 153 -19.61 -6.70 -1.88
C PHE A 153 -20.71 -6.41 -2.92
N SER A 154 -20.36 -6.10 -4.18
CA SER A 154 -21.28 -5.66 -5.24
C SER A 154 -22.02 -6.78 -5.98
N LYS A 155 -22.17 -7.99 -5.45
CA LYS A 155 -23.07 -9.01 -6.00
C LYS A 155 -23.93 -9.61 -4.88
N ASP A 156 -25.21 -9.21 -4.89
CA ASP A 156 -26.37 -9.88 -4.27
C ASP A 156 -26.24 -10.26 -2.78
N GLY A 157 -25.88 -9.33 -1.91
CA GLY A 157 -26.07 -9.51 -0.45
C GLY A 157 -25.48 -10.77 0.18
N GLN A 158 -24.80 -11.59 -0.60
CA GLN A 158 -24.06 -12.76 -0.15
C GLN A 158 -22.56 -12.40 -0.11
N THR A 159 -21.92 -12.73 0.99
CA THR A 159 -20.46 -12.76 1.15
C THR A 159 -19.88 -13.74 0.13
N GLY A 160 -19.81 -13.31 -1.13
CA GLY A 160 -19.18 -14.09 -2.19
C GLY A 160 -17.66 -14.02 -2.06
N SER A 161 -16.97 -15.06 -2.49
CA SER A 161 -15.52 -15.11 -2.64
C SER A 161 -15.02 -14.04 -3.63
N GLY A 162 -15.09 -12.76 -3.23
CA GLY A 162 -14.58 -11.64 -4.00
C GLY A 162 -13.09 -11.83 -4.28
N ASN A 163 -12.64 -11.44 -5.47
CA ASN A 163 -11.23 -11.56 -5.85
C ASN A 163 -10.37 -10.56 -5.04
N VAL A 164 -9.82 -11.02 -3.93
CA VAL A 164 -9.02 -10.23 -2.99
C VAL A 164 -7.75 -9.66 -3.66
N ALA A 165 -7.23 -10.35 -4.68
CA ALA A 165 -6.04 -9.92 -5.42
C ALA A 165 -6.34 -8.70 -6.34
N LEU A 166 -7.57 -8.57 -6.82
CA LEU A 166 -7.94 -7.55 -7.81
C LEU A 166 -7.61 -6.11 -7.37
N PRO A 167 -7.98 -5.64 -6.17
CA PRO A 167 -7.66 -4.28 -5.73
C PRO A 167 -6.15 -3.98 -5.68
N TYR A 168 -5.33 -4.98 -5.30
CA TYR A 168 -3.87 -4.82 -5.29
C TYR A 168 -3.27 -4.84 -6.69
N ILE A 169 -3.80 -5.69 -7.59
CA ILE A 169 -3.37 -5.74 -8.99
C ILE A 169 -3.73 -4.43 -9.70
N LEU A 170 -4.92 -3.88 -9.48
CA LEU A 170 -5.32 -2.59 -10.05
C LEU A 170 -4.42 -1.45 -9.56
N SER A 171 -4.05 -1.45 -8.28
CA SER A 171 -3.07 -0.52 -7.73
C SER A 171 -1.71 -0.64 -8.41
N LEU A 172 -1.25 -1.88 -8.69
CA LEU A 172 0.01 -2.13 -9.39
C LEU A 172 -0.02 -1.65 -10.84
N ILE A 173 -1.10 -1.90 -11.58
CA ILE A 173 -1.26 -1.49 -12.99
C ILE A 173 -1.20 0.04 -13.09
N HIS A 174 -1.90 0.74 -12.20
CA HIS A 174 -1.88 2.21 -12.20
C HIS A 174 -0.51 2.82 -11.92
N ILE A 175 0.35 2.11 -11.15
CA ILE A 175 1.73 2.52 -10.88
C ILE A 175 2.65 2.26 -12.09
N SER A 176 2.38 1.22 -12.87
CA SER A 176 3.23 0.77 -13.97
C SER A 176 2.96 1.48 -15.30
N GLU A 177 1.86 2.24 -15.43
CA GLU A 177 1.62 3.04 -16.63
C GLU A 177 2.49 4.31 -16.62
N PRO A 178 3.54 4.38 -17.46
CA PRO A 178 4.30 5.61 -17.64
C PRO A 178 3.48 6.57 -18.50
N THR A 179 3.00 7.64 -17.92
CA THR A 179 2.53 8.82 -18.67
C THR A 179 3.69 9.68 -19.14
#